data_6761e269675e58303224362b26c4c86d
#
_entry.id   6761e269675e58303224362b26c4c86d
#
_cell.length_a   1.000
_cell.length_b   1.000
_cell.length_c   1.000
_cell.angle_alpha   90.00
_cell.angle_beta   90.00
_cell.angle_gamma   90.00
#
_symmetry.space_group_name_H-M   'P 1'
#
loop_
_entity.id
_entity.type
_entity.pdbx_description
1 polymer ?
#
loop_
_entity_poly.entity_id
_entity_poly.type
_entity_poly.pdbx_seq_one_letter_code
_entity_poly.pdbx_strand_id
1 'polypeptide(L)'
;MNKLHNNILETIGNTPIVRLNKLGPKDVNVYVKVESFNPGGSVKDRLALSVIEAAEKDGSLKPGQTVIEATSGNTGIGLAIVCAQKGYPLVVTMAESFSVERRRMMRFLGAKVVLTPAELKGSGMLAKATELAEKHGWFLVRQFENEANADAHTRTTAPEILEAFGDQKLDYWVTGFGTGGTLKGVARYLKAESPETRIIVCEPDNAQILGSGIPQERLADGTPRESHPLFRPHLMQGWTPDFIPKLTEDVVDAHLIDGIVPIDGNDALRLSRELAQLEGIFVGTSGGATLAGALAVAEKAAPGSNVLCMLPDTGERYLSTPLFDDIPVEMSEEEQIIMRSTPNFCFGAPPPPPPAEEIEEEAAVEAPGDAVAFLSEATHDSDNPVVLFALEWCEFCWSVRKMLAHYEIPYRAVDLDSVAYQEGNKGGNIRKAIEAQTGLKTIPQIYIGGKHIGGATDLFDAAKDGTLAQLLEANNVTWNKSADQDPYSFLPKWLHKR
;
A
#
# COMPACT_ATOMS: atom_id res chain seq x y z
N MET A 1 20.08 15.32 16.67
CA MET A 1 19.16 16.09 17.57
C MET A 1 17.75 15.89 17.09
N ASN A 2 16.82 15.54 17.99
CA ASN A 2 15.40 15.47 17.64
C ASN A 2 14.91 16.89 17.29
N LYS A 3 14.52 17.10 16.05
CA LYS A 3 14.03 18.39 15.54
C LYS A 3 12.50 18.34 15.47
N LEU A 4 11.82 19.37 15.95
CA LEU A 4 10.42 19.55 15.68
C LEU A 4 10.24 20.03 14.23
N HIS A 5 9.37 19.35 13.49
CA HIS A 5 9.03 19.69 12.11
C HIS A 5 7.68 20.44 12.06
N ASN A 6 7.56 21.44 11.21
CA ASN A 6 6.32 22.21 11.08
C ASN A 6 5.26 21.44 10.28
N ASN A 7 5.70 20.56 9.39
CA ASN A 7 4.82 19.72 8.58
C ASN A 7 5.58 18.47 8.08
N ILE A 8 4.83 17.53 7.53
CA ILE A 8 5.37 16.24 7.08
C ILE A 8 6.38 16.36 5.93
N LEU A 9 6.32 17.41 5.11
CA LEU A 9 7.22 17.59 3.95
C LEU A 9 8.67 17.86 4.39
N GLU A 10 8.87 18.42 5.58
CA GLU A 10 10.22 18.65 6.16
C GLU A 10 10.92 17.33 6.55
N THR A 11 10.22 16.21 6.54
CA THR A 11 10.79 14.87 6.82
C THR A 11 11.22 14.13 5.56
N ILE A 12 10.98 14.72 4.37
CA ILE A 12 11.41 14.13 3.10
C ILE A 12 12.93 14.27 2.98
N GLY A 13 13.58 13.16 2.66
CA GLY A 13 15.05 13.11 2.54
C GLY A 13 15.74 12.62 3.82
N ASN A 14 17.05 12.83 3.90
CA ASN A 14 17.91 12.34 4.99
C ASN A 14 17.67 10.84 5.28
N THR A 15 17.45 10.05 4.25
CA THR A 15 17.20 8.63 4.36
C THR A 15 18.47 7.87 4.75
N PRO A 16 18.38 6.81 5.57
CA PRO A 16 19.55 6.10 6.06
C PRO A 16 20.30 5.37 4.95
N ILE A 17 21.62 5.26 5.15
CA ILE A 17 22.48 4.33 4.43
C ILE A 17 22.90 3.25 5.40
N VAL A 18 22.63 1.98 5.05
CA VAL A 18 22.83 0.82 5.91
C VAL A 18 23.80 -0.15 5.26
N ARG A 19 24.80 -0.64 6.01
CA ARG A 19 25.68 -1.71 5.56
C ARG A 19 24.99 -3.04 5.67
N LEU A 20 25.09 -3.87 4.64
CA LEU A 20 24.64 -5.25 4.68
C LEU A 20 25.70 -6.12 5.38
N ASN A 21 25.26 -7.08 6.20
CA ASN A 21 26.14 -7.90 7.02
C ASN A 21 26.08 -9.39 6.66
N LYS A 22 25.03 -9.81 5.96
CA LYS A 22 24.80 -11.23 5.62
C LYS A 22 24.75 -11.47 4.12
N LEU A 23 24.44 -10.42 3.35
CA LEU A 23 24.39 -10.47 1.90
C LEU A 23 25.65 -9.82 1.29
N GLY A 24 26.24 -10.46 0.29
CA GLY A 24 27.40 -9.98 -0.44
C GLY A 24 28.74 -10.65 -0.04
N PRO A 25 29.82 -10.37 -0.82
CA PRO A 25 31.16 -10.87 -0.57
C PRO A 25 31.71 -10.33 0.77
N LYS A 26 32.50 -11.13 1.49
CA LYS A 26 33.05 -10.77 2.80
C LYS A 26 34.11 -9.66 2.76
N ASP A 27 34.77 -9.52 1.63
CA ASP A 27 35.88 -8.59 1.41
C ASP A 27 35.47 -7.28 0.71
N VAL A 28 34.18 -7.10 0.38
CA VAL A 28 33.62 -5.89 -0.20
C VAL A 28 32.49 -5.35 0.71
N ASN A 29 32.45 -4.05 0.88
CA ASN A 29 31.39 -3.42 1.70
C ASN A 29 30.20 -3.08 0.81
N VAL A 30 29.06 -3.71 1.05
CA VAL A 30 27.81 -3.40 0.34
C VAL A 30 26.92 -2.56 1.25
N TYR A 31 26.50 -1.40 0.75
CA TYR A 31 25.61 -0.48 1.45
C TYR A 31 24.33 -0.27 0.64
N VAL A 32 23.26 0.03 1.32
CA VAL A 32 21.95 0.32 0.73
C VAL A 32 21.41 1.66 1.23
N LYS A 33 20.93 2.51 0.31
CA LYS A 33 20.21 3.74 0.67
C LYS A 33 18.71 3.49 0.68
N VAL A 34 18.10 3.57 1.85
CA VAL A 34 16.75 3.08 2.11
C VAL A 34 15.73 4.21 1.98
N GLU A 35 15.23 4.42 0.75
CA GLU A 35 14.29 5.50 0.42
C GLU A 35 12.86 5.26 0.95
N SER A 36 12.57 4.09 1.50
CA SER A 36 11.30 3.83 2.20
C SER A 36 11.13 4.63 3.51
N PHE A 37 12.20 5.25 4.00
CA PHE A 37 12.13 6.16 5.15
C PHE A 37 11.55 7.54 4.83
N ASN A 38 11.32 7.87 3.57
CA ASN A 38 10.49 9.02 3.24
C ASN A 38 9.04 8.82 3.74
N PRO A 39 8.29 9.89 4.09
CA PRO A 39 6.96 9.77 4.71
C PRO A 39 5.93 9.03 3.85
N GLY A 40 6.05 9.13 2.52
CA GLY A 40 5.26 8.34 1.57
C GLY A 40 5.86 6.97 1.25
N GLY A 41 6.95 6.57 1.90
CA GLY A 41 7.59 5.26 1.76
C GLY A 41 8.31 5.06 0.42
N SER A 42 8.75 6.11 -0.24
CA SER A 42 9.51 5.97 -1.49
C SER A 42 10.36 7.18 -1.88
N VAL A 43 11.30 6.95 -2.76
CA VAL A 43 12.13 7.98 -3.42
C VAL A 43 11.32 9.05 -4.16
N LYS A 44 10.08 8.76 -4.52
CA LYS A 44 9.22 9.67 -5.29
C LYS A 44 8.68 10.85 -4.48
N ASP A 45 8.76 10.79 -3.16
CA ASP A 45 8.41 11.93 -2.30
C ASP A 45 9.32 13.14 -2.60
N ARG A 46 10.61 12.87 -2.86
CA ARG A 46 11.59 13.90 -3.25
C ARG A 46 11.21 14.58 -4.57
N LEU A 47 10.86 13.78 -5.59
CA LEU A 47 10.39 14.26 -6.88
C LEU A 47 9.15 15.13 -6.70
N ALA A 48 8.13 14.61 -5.97
CA ALA A 48 6.87 15.29 -5.79
C ALA A 48 7.04 16.67 -5.14
N LEU A 49 7.81 16.73 -4.05
CA LEU A 49 8.10 18.00 -3.38
C LEU A 49 8.84 18.98 -4.32
N SER A 50 9.91 18.52 -4.95
CA SER A 50 10.76 19.37 -5.77
C SER A 50 10.05 19.97 -6.98
N VAL A 51 9.22 19.16 -7.68
CA VAL A 51 8.47 19.64 -8.85
C VAL A 51 7.42 20.68 -8.45
N ILE A 52 6.68 20.43 -7.36
CA ILE A 52 5.67 21.38 -6.89
C ILE A 52 6.33 22.69 -6.43
N GLU A 53 7.41 22.62 -5.64
CA GLU A 53 8.11 23.83 -5.18
C GLU A 53 8.79 24.62 -6.31
N ALA A 54 9.33 23.95 -7.31
CA ALA A 54 9.88 24.59 -8.48
C ALA A 54 8.79 25.35 -9.26
N ALA A 55 7.63 24.70 -9.46
CA ALA A 55 6.50 25.28 -10.16
C ALA A 55 5.82 26.44 -9.39
N GLU A 56 5.80 26.39 -8.07
CA GLU A 56 5.37 27.52 -7.22
C GLU A 56 6.32 28.69 -7.38
N LYS A 57 7.63 28.41 -7.37
CA LYS A 57 8.69 29.44 -7.45
C LYS A 57 8.71 30.16 -8.80
N ASP A 58 8.54 29.45 -9.90
CA ASP A 58 8.54 30.03 -11.25
C ASP A 58 7.16 30.55 -11.70
N GLY A 59 6.11 30.29 -10.90
CA GLY A 59 4.74 30.74 -11.12
C GLY A 59 3.97 29.92 -12.16
N SER A 60 4.48 28.78 -12.59
CA SER A 60 3.76 27.85 -13.49
C SER A 60 2.64 27.10 -12.77
N LEU A 61 2.72 26.91 -11.46
CA LEU A 61 1.66 26.43 -10.59
C LEU A 61 1.10 27.56 -9.73
N LYS A 62 -0.18 27.86 -9.90
CA LYS A 62 -0.88 28.92 -9.13
C LYS A 62 -1.56 28.36 -7.90
N PRO A 63 -1.71 29.12 -6.80
CA PRO A 63 -2.45 28.69 -5.64
C PRO A 63 -3.84 28.15 -5.99
N GLY A 64 -4.18 26.96 -5.49
CA GLY A 64 -5.46 26.28 -5.75
C GLY A 64 -5.64 25.67 -7.15
N GLN A 65 -4.67 25.81 -8.05
CA GLN A 65 -4.70 25.15 -9.35
C GLN A 65 -4.60 23.63 -9.18
N THR A 66 -5.35 22.88 -9.98
CA THR A 66 -5.28 21.42 -9.94
C THR A 66 -3.96 20.93 -10.53
N VAL A 67 -3.30 20.02 -9.83
CA VAL A 67 -2.12 19.27 -10.29
C VAL A 67 -2.59 17.99 -10.95
N ILE A 68 -1.98 17.57 -12.06
CA ILE A 68 -2.29 16.32 -12.75
C ILE A 68 -1.01 15.58 -13.14
N GLU A 69 -1.02 14.23 -13.05
CA GLU A 69 0.06 13.37 -13.51
C GLU A 69 -0.43 12.00 -13.97
N ALA A 70 0.25 11.44 -14.95
CA ALA A 70 0.08 10.06 -15.42
C ALA A 70 0.97 9.14 -14.60
N THR A 71 0.39 8.39 -13.66
CA THR A 71 1.17 7.49 -12.81
C THR A 71 0.33 6.37 -12.20
N SER A 72 0.90 5.18 -12.10
CA SER A 72 0.28 4.03 -11.43
C SER A 72 0.92 3.69 -10.08
N GLY A 73 1.89 4.48 -9.63
CA GLY A 73 2.73 4.08 -8.50
C GLY A 73 3.09 5.20 -7.53
N ASN A 74 4.32 5.12 -7.08
CA ASN A 74 4.87 5.95 -6.00
C ASN A 74 4.82 7.46 -6.27
N THR A 75 4.94 7.89 -7.53
CA THR A 75 4.81 9.31 -7.88
C THR A 75 3.43 9.86 -7.52
N GLY A 76 2.36 9.11 -7.82
CA GLY A 76 1.00 9.51 -7.46
C GLY A 76 0.79 9.60 -5.94
N ILE A 77 1.42 8.71 -5.17
CA ILE A 77 1.36 8.72 -3.71
C ILE A 77 2.14 9.92 -3.15
N GLY A 78 3.37 10.15 -3.62
CA GLY A 78 4.17 11.31 -3.22
C GLY A 78 3.49 12.64 -3.55
N LEU A 79 2.94 12.78 -4.77
CA LEU A 79 2.15 13.95 -5.16
C LEU A 79 0.91 14.13 -4.28
N ALA A 80 0.22 13.03 -3.92
CA ALA A 80 -0.95 13.12 -3.06
C ALA A 80 -0.60 13.66 -1.66
N ILE A 81 0.53 13.25 -1.07
CA ILE A 81 1.02 13.78 0.21
C ILE A 81 1.38 15.26 0.08
N VAL A 82 2.15 15.63 -0.93
CA VAL A 82 2.60 17.02 -1.13
C VAL A 82 1.42 17.94 -1.42
N CYS A 83 0.52 17.53 -2.31
CA CYS A 83 -0.67 18.32 -2.67
C CYS A 83 -1.63 18.46 -1.48
N ALA A 84 -1.84 17.40 -0.70
CA ALA A 84 -2.67 17.46 0.52
C ALA A 84 -2.12 18.48 1.51
N GLN A 85 -0.80 18.46 1.78
CA GLN A 85 -0.16 19.38 2.72
C GLN A 85 -0.14 20.83 2.21
N LYS A 86 0.09 21.04 0.90
CA LYS A 86 0.15 22.38 0.30
C LYS A 86 -1.22 22.94 -0.14
N GLY A 87 -2.30 22.13 -0.07
CA GLY A 87 -3.66 22.54 -0.42
C GLY A 87 -3.98 22.55 -1.92
N TYR A 88 -3.28 21.76 -2.73
CA TYR A 88 -3.57 21.60 -4.15
C TYR A 88 -4.51 20.43 -4.42
N PRO A 89 -5.56 20.60 -5.22
CA PRO A 89 -6.31 19.46 -5.76
C PRO A 89 -5.41 18.61 -6.67
N LEU A 90 -5.47 17.28 -6.52
CA LEU A 90 -4.69 16.35 -7.36
C LEU A 90 -5.60 15.43 -8.17
N VAL A 91 -5.28 15.27 -9.45
CA VAL A 91 -5.84 14.29 -10.36
C VAL A 91 -4.72 13.35 -10.83
N VAL A 92 -4.96 12.04 -10.82
CA VAL A 92 -4.04 11.03 -11.33
C VAL A 92 -4.72 10.24 -12.43
N THR A 93 -4.11 10.10 -13.59
CA THR A 93 -4.55 9.15 -14.61
C THR A 93 -3.80 7.83 -14.45
N MET A 94 -4.54 6.72 -14.48
CA MET A 94 -4.00 5.38 -14.19
C MET A 94 -4.73 4.32 -15.01
N ALA A 95 -4.00 3.41 -15.64
CA ALA A 95 -4.64 2.30 -16.36
C ALA A 95 -5.35 1.34 -15.39
N GLU A 96 -6.49 0.82 -15.81
CA GLU A 96 -7.35 -0.04 -14.98
C GLU A 96 -6.72 -1.39 -14.61
N SER A 97 -5.67 -1.81 -15.31
CA SER A 97 -4.89 -3.03 -15.00
C SER A 97 -3.99 -2.92 -13.77
N PHE A 98 -3.74 -1.70 -13.27
CA PHE A 98 -2.85 -1.50 -12.13
C PHE A 98 -3.55 -1.71 -10.78
N SER A 99 -2.75 -1.87 -9.72
CA SER A 99 -3.14 -2.22 -8.35
C SER A 99 -4.30 -1.40 -7.78
N VAL A 100 -5.31 -2.10 -7.29
CA VAL A 100 -6.48 -1.51 -6.61
C VAL A 100 -6.06 -0.84 -5.30
N GLU A 101 -5.06 -1.40 -4.60
CA GLU A 101 -4.53 -0.87 -3.34
C GLU A 101 -3.96 0.53 -3.55
N ARG A 102 -3.16 0.73 -4.60
CA ARG A 102 -2.58 2.04 -4.94
C ARG A 102 -3.65 3.08 -5.26
N ARG A 103 -4.73 2.69 -5.95
CA ARG A 103 -5.88 3.59 -6.20
C ARG A 103 -6.54 4.03 -4.89
N ARG A 104 -6.71 3.07 -3.95
CA ARG A 104 -7.27 3.35 -2.62
C ARG A 104 -6.37 4.27 -1.81
N MET A 105 -5.06 4.03 -1.82
CA MET A 105 -4.09 4.90 -1.13
C MET A 105 -4.14 6.33 -1.65
N MET A 106 -4.10 6.54 -2.97
CA MET A 106 -4.17 7.87 -3.56
C MET A 106 -5.49 8.58 -3.22
N ARG A 107 -6.64 7.86 -3.30
CA ARG A 107 -7.94 8.43 -2.91
C ARG A 107 -8.03 8.73 -1.42
N PHE A 108 -7.46 7.89 -0.58
CA PHE A 108 -7.40 8.12 0.86
C PHE A 108 -6.61 9.40 1.19
N LEU A 109 -5.57 9.68 0.43
CA LEU A 109 -4.79 10.93 0.52
C LEU A 109 -5.45 12.13 -0.19
N GLY A 110 -6.67 12.00 -0.70
CA GLY A 110 -7.45 13.08 -1.29
C GLY A 110 -7.33 13.24 -2.81
N ALA A 111 -6.55 12.41 -3.50
CA ALA A 111 -6.44 12.48 -4.96
C ALA A 111 -7.68 11.93 -5.67
N LYS A 112 -8.02 12.50 -6.82
CA LYS A 112 -8.97 11.94 -7.77
C LYS A 112 -8.23 11.01 -8.74
N VAL A 113 -8.69 9.76 -8.88
CA VAL A 113 -8.07 8.78 -9.79
C VAL A 113 -9.00 8.54 -10.98
N VAL A 114 -8.54 8.95 -12.15
CA VAL A 114 -9.19 8.74 -13.45
C VAL A 114 -8.59 7.49 -14.09
N LEU A 115 -9.43 6.50 -14.40
CA LEU A 115 -8.97 5.27 -15.02
C LEU A 115 -8.95 5.40 -16.55
N THR A 116 -7.93 4.79 -17.15
CA THR A 116 -7.81 4.65 -18.61
C THR A 116 -7.83 3.17 -19.00
N PRO A 117 -8.25 2.82 -20.25
CA PRO A 117 -8.24 1.44 -20.72
C PRO A 117 -6.87 0.78 -20.61
N ALA A 118 -6.86 -0.50 -20.20
CA ALA A 118 -5.64 -1.27 -19.95
C ALA A 118 -4.75 -1.43 -21.19
N GLU A 119 -5.38 -1.60 -22.36
CA GLU A 119 -4.72 -1.78 -23.66
C GLU A 119 -3.89 -0.58 -24.09
N LEU A 120 -4.23 0.63 -23.62
CA LEU A 120 -3.51 1.86 -23.93
C LEU A 120 -2.25 2.09 -23.08
N LYS A 121 -2.01 1.25 -22.08
CA LYS A 121 -0.81 1.23 -21.23
C LYS A 121 -0.43 2.63 -20.67
N GLY A 122 0.87 2.89 -20.55
CA GLY A 122 1.42 4.18 -20.06
C GLY A 122 1.17 5.34 -21.03
N SER A 123 1.23 5.10 -22.32
CA SER A 123 0.97 6.12 -23.34
C SER A 123 -0.47 6.66 -23.27
N GLY A 124 -1.47 5.78 -23.05
CA GLY A 124 -2.85 6.21 -22.87
C GLY A 124 -3.07 7.01 -21.58
N MET A 125 -2.36 6.66 -20.51
CA MET A 125 -2.38 7.43 -19.25
C MET A 125 -1.85 8.86 -19.49
N LEU A 126 -0.69 8.98 -20.16
CA LEU A 126 -0.05 10.27 -20.45
C LEU A 126 -0.92 11.12 -21.40
N ALA A 127 -1.42 10.55 -22.48
CA ALA A 127 -2.31 11.25 -23.41
C ALA A 127 -3.54 11.80 -22.69
N LYS A 128 -4.15 11.01 -21.79
CA LYS A 128 -5.31 11.46 -21.02
C LYS A 128 -4.96 12.55 -20.01
N ALA A 129 -3.80 12.49 -19.36
CA ALA A 129 -3.36 13.54 -18.46
C ALA A 129 -3.11 14.86 -19.22
N THR A 130 -2.49 14.79 -20.39
CA THR A 130 -2.23 15.95 -21.25
C THR A 130 -3.55 16.58 -21.72
N GLU A 131 -4.48 15.78 -22.27
CA GLU A 131 -5.81 16.26 -22.70
C GLU A 131 -6.56 16.99 -21.58
N LEU A 132 -6.55 16.42 -20.36
CA LEU A 132 -7.22 17.02 -19.21
C LEU A 132 -6.50 18.31 -18.75
N ALA A 133 -5.16 18.32 -18.74
CA ALA A 133 -4.38 19.48 -18.39
C ALA A 133 -4.66 20.66 -19.34
N GLU A 134 -4.63 20.43 -20.64
CA GLU A 134 -4.92 21.44 -21.65
C GLU A 134 -6.37 21.95 -21.58
N LYS A 135 -7.34 21.04 -21.50
CA LYS A 135 -8.76 21.40 -21.44
C LYS A 135 -9.11 22.26 -20.22
N HIS A 136 -8.51 21.98 -19.08
CA HIS A 136 -8.91 22.59 -17.81
C HIS A 136 -7.89 23.63 -17.29
N GLY A 137 -6.75 23.79 -17.95
CA GLY A 137 -5.67 24.67 -17.48
C GLY A 137 -5.00 24.15 -16.22
N TRP A 138 -4.88 22.81 -16.08
CA TRP A 138 -4.24 22.17 -14.93
C TRP A 138 -2.73 22.09 -15.10
N PHE A 139 -2.02 22.02 -13.99
CA PHE A 139 -0.57 21.86 -13.99
C PHE A 139 -0.19 20.39 -14.19
N LEU A 140 0.42 20.07 -15.33
CA LEU A 140 0.94 18.73 -15.63
C LEU A 140 2.39 18.61 -15.12
N VAL A 141 2.66 17.64 -14.25
CA VAL A 141 3.95 17.45 -13.55
C VAL A 141 5.08 17.04 -14.50
N ARG A 142 4.79 16.16 -15.49
CA ARG A 142 5.75 15.68 -16.53
C ARG A 142 6.97 14.98 -15.93
N GLN A 143 6.78 14.00 -15.07
CA GLN A 143 7.84 13.34 -14.29
C GLN A 143 9.01 12.79 -15.13
N PHE A 144 8.81 12.47 -16.40
CA PHE A 144 9.83 11.86 -17.26
C PHE A 144 10.79 12.86 -17.93
N GLU A 145 10.48 14.15 -17.88
CA GLU A 145 11.22 15.22 -18.56
C GLU A 145 11.47 16.44 -17.67
N ASN A 146 10.73 16.59 -16.56
CA ASN A 146 10.84 17.76 -15.68
C ASN A 146 12.17 17.75 -14.93
N GLU A 147 13.00 18.75 -15.18
CA GLU A 147 14.34 18.89 -14.59
C GLU A 147 14.31 19.00 -13.06
N ALA A 148 13.26 19.55 -12.47
CA ALA A 148 13.10 19.63 -11.02
C ALA A 148 13.06 18.24 -10.34
N ASN A 149 12.73 17.17 -11.08
CA ASN A 149 12.86 15.80 -10.63
C ASN A 149 14.34 15.42 -10.41
N ALA A 150 15.21 15.70 -11.38
CA ALA A 150 16.65 15.46 -11.24
C ALA A 150 17.29 16.39 -10.20
N ASP A 151 16.88 17.65 -10.17
CA ASP A 151 17.34 18.66 -9.21
C ASP A 151 17.11 18.26 -7.75
N ALA A 152 15.99 17.56 -7.45
CA ALA A 152 15.74 17.01 -6.12
C ALA A 152 16.93 16.16 -5.64
N HIS A 153 17.38 15.27 -6.50
CA HIS A 153 18.45 14.33 -6.18
C HIS A 153 19.83 14.96 -6.15
N THR A 154 20.07 15.97 -6.99
CA THR A 154 21.32 16.75 -6.96
C THR A 154 21.45 17.55 -5.67
N ARG A 155 20.33 18.12 -5.19
CA ARG A 155 20.33 18.96 -3.98
C ARG A 155 20.23 18.18 -2.67
N THR A 156 19.74 16.95 -2.71
CA THR A 156 19.47 16.18 -1.48
C THR A 156 20.14 14.81 -1.50
N THR A 157 19.68 13.88 -2.33
CA THR A 157 20.14 12.48 -2.32
C THR A 157 21.63 12.33 -2.51
N ALA A 158 22.22 13.02 -3.47
CA ALA A 158 23.64 12.90 -3.76
C ALA A 158 24.54 13.51 -2.66
N PRO A 159 24.27 14.73 -2.14
CA PRO A 159 24.96 15.23 -0.95
C PRO A 159 24.83 14.30 0.27
N GLU A 160 23.63 13.78 0.56
CA GLU A 160 23.42 12.81 1.65
C GLU A 160 24.31 11.55 1.50
N ILE A 161 24.50 11.08 0.27
CA ILE A 161 25.39 9.94 -0.01
C ILE A 161 26.83 10.29 0.34
N LEU A 162 27.38 11.38 -0.20
CA LEU A 162 28.79 11.74 0.05
C LEU A 162 29.03 12.12 1.52
N GLU A 163 28.08 12.81 2.16
CA GLU A 163 28.17 13.13 3.60
C GLU A 163 28.22 11.86 4.45
N ALA A 164 27.42 10.85 4.13
CA ALA A 164 27.42 9.59 4.88
C ALA A 164 28.71 8.77 4.73
N PHE A 165 29.37 8.85 3.56
CA PHE A 165 30.67 8.21 3.36
C PHE A 165 31.82 9.03 3.97
N GLY A 166 31.67 10.35 4.07
CA GLY A 166 32.70 11.23 4.64
C GLY A 166 34.07 11.03 3.98
N ASP A 167 35.09 10.66 4.79
CA ASP A 167 36.43 10.37 4.30
C ASP A 167 36.57 9.00 3.60
N GLN A 168 35.53 8.17 3.63
CA GLN A 168 35.53 6.86 2.95
C GLN A 168 35.23 7.07 1.46
N LYS A 169 36.01 6.41 0.60
CA LYS A 169 35.77 6.45 -0.83
C LYS A 169 34.51 5.64 -1.18
N LEU A 170 33.59 6.21 -1.95
CA LEU A 170 32.53 5.45 -2.63
C LEU A 170 33.06 4.99 -3.99
N ASP A 171 33.26 3.69 -4.18
CA ASP A 171 33.81 3.15 -5.43
C ASP A 171 32.75 2.94 -6.49
N TYR A 172 31.54 2.46 -6.09
CA TYR A 172 30.44 2.18 -7.01
C TYR A 172 29.12 2.67 -6.46
N TRP A 173 28.38 3.38 -7.28
CA TRP A 173 26.99 3.69 -7.04
C TRP A 173 26.11 2.94 -8.05
N VAL A 174 25.16 2.14 -7.56
CA VAL A 174 24.32 1.24 -8.37
C VAL A 174 22.85 1.65 -8.25
N THR A 175 22.19 1.83 -9.38
CA THR A 175 20.76 2.19 -9.43
C THR A 175 20.09 1.60 -10.67
N GLY A 176 18.78 1.43 -10.62
CA GLY A 176 17.96 1.29 -11.82
C GLY A 176 17.40 2.65 -12.26
N PHE A 177 16.59 2.65 -13.31
CA PHE A 177 15.91 3.84 -13.77
C PHE A 177 14.43 3.61 -14.05
N GLY A 178 13.61 4.56 -13.62
CA GLY A 178 12.19 4.67 -14.01
C GLY A 178 12.01 5.96 -14.78
N THR A 179 11.84 7.09 -14.09
CA THR A 179 11.77 8.42 -14.73
C THR A 179 13.12 8.98 -15.15
N GLY A 180 14.21 8.43 -14.62
CA GLY A 180 15.58 8.95 -14.83
C GLY A 180 16.01 10.03 -13.84
N GLY A 181 15.09 10.56 -13.02
CA GLY A 181 15.41 11.68 -12.12
C GLY A 181 16.50 11.35 -11.10
N THR A 182 16.39 10.22 -10.39
CA THR A 182 17.41 9.76 -9.44
C THR A 182 18.75 9.54 -10.14
N LEU A 183 18.73 8.82 -11.29
CA LEU A 183 19.92 8.54 -12.07
C LEU A 183 20.60 9.86 -12.50
N LYS A 184 19.88 10.78 -13.15
CA LYS A 184 20.44 12.05 -13.63
C LYS A 184 20.96 12.90 -12.48
N GLY A 185 20.16 13.10 -11.45
CA GLY A 185 20.50 14.00 -10.35
C GLY A 185 21.71 13.54 -9.55
N VAL A 186 21.78 12.24 -9.22
CA VAL A 186 22.93 11.68 -8.48
C VAL A 186 24.16 11.57 -9.37
N ALA A 187 24.02 11.08 -10.62
CA ALA A 187 25.15 10.90 -11.52
C ALA A 187 25.90 12.20 -11.80
N ARG A 188 25.18 13.27 -12.14
CA ARG A 188 25.83 14.57 -12.41
C ARG A 188 26.56 15.15 -11.20
N TYR A 189 26.01 14.94 -9.98
CA TYR A 189 26.65 15.39 -8.76
C TYR A 189 27.89 14.55 -8.43
N LEU A 190 27.78 13.22 -8.48
CA LEU A 190 28.91 12.32 -8.22
C LEU A 190 30.06 12.53 -9.22
N LYS A 191 29.77 12.75 -10.51
CA LYS A 191 30.82 13.03 -11.50
C LYS A 191 31.52 14.38 -11.27
N ALA A 192 30.86 15.33 -10.63
CA ALA A 192 31.47 16.61 -10.26
C ALA A 192 32.29 16.54 -8.96
N GLU A 193 31.73 15.90 -7.89
CA GLU A 193 32.28 15.95 -6.53
C GLU A 193 33.10 14.70 -6.16
N SER A 194 32.87 13.58 -6.83
CA SER A 194 33.54 12.28 -6.62
C SER A 194 33.73 11.56 -7.95
N PRO A 195 34.53 12.11 -8.90
CA PRO A 195 34.63 11.60 -10.26
C PRO A 195 35.14 10.16 -10.36
N GLU A 196 35.82 9.68 -9.35
CA GLU A 196 36.29 8.28 -9.24
C GLU A 196 35.16 7.28 -8.97
N THR A 197 33.99 7.74 -8.51
CA THR A 197 32.85 6.88 -8.28
C THR A 197 32.30 6.39 -9.62
N ARG A 198 32.24 5.06 -9.77
CA ARG A 198 31.67 4.42 -10.96
C ARG A 198 30.14 4.31 -10.82
N ILE A 199 29.45 4.76 -11.85
CA ILE A 199 28.00 4.79 -11.93
C ILE A 199 27.51 3.59 -12.74
N ILE A 200 26.82 2.68 -12.08
CA ILE A 200 26.32 1.45 -12.67
C ILE A 200 24.79 1.49 -12.72
N VAL A 201 24.25 1.30 -13.92
CA VAL A 201 22.81 1.28 -14.16
C VAL A 201 22.33 -0.15 -14.35
N CYS A 202 21.26 -0.53 -13.66
CA CYS A 202 20.60 -1.81 -13.83
C CYS A 202 19.37 -1.67 -14.72
N GLU A 203 19.16 -2.64 -15.60
CA GLU A 203 17.94 -2.76 -16.41
C GLU A 203 17.49 -4.23 -16.48
N PRO A 204 16.21 -4.53 -16.81
CA PRO A 204 15.76 -5.91 -16.96
C PRO A 204 16.51 -6.62 -18.08
N ASP A 205 16.92 -7.87 -17.88
CA ASP A 205 17.65 -8.68 -18.87
C ASP A 205 16.84 -8.93 -20.14
N ASN A 206 15.51 -9.01 -20.01
CA ASN A 206 14.56 -9.18 -21.11
C ASN A 206 14.11 -7.87 -21.77
N ALA A 207 14.54 -6.70 -21.27
CA ALA A 207 14.19 -5.39 -21.78
C ALA A 207 15.39 -4.40 -21.69
N GLN A 208 16.50 -4.77 -22.32
CA GLN A 208 17.75 -3.99 -22.30
C GLN A 208 17.67 -2.78 -23.26
N ILE A 209 16.84 -1.81 -22.91
CA ILE A 209 16.61 -0.64 -23.80
C ILE A 209 17.81 0.33 -23.82
N LEU A 210 18.55 0.48 -22.71
CA LEU A 210 19.78 1.27 -22.67
C LEU A 210 20.98 0.49 -23.20
N GLY A 211 21.15 -0.76 -22.76
CA GLY A 211 22.24 -1.63 -23.17
C GLY A 211 22.26 -1.94 -24.67
N SER A 212 21.12 -1.77 -25.34
CA SER A 212 21.02 -1.92 -26.79
C SER A 212 21.75 -0.84 -27.58
N GLY A 213 21.93 0.34 -27.00
CA GLY A 213 22.43 1.51 -27.71
C GLY A 213 21.48 2.10 -28.77
N ILE A 214 20.26 1.57 -28.91
CA ILE A 214 19.26 2.08 -29.85
C ILE A 214 18.64 3.36 -29.23
N PRO A 215 18.67 4.50 -29.90
CA PRO A 215 18.09 5.74 -29.39
C PRO A 215 16.58 5.71 -29.44
N GLN A 216 15.91 6.46 -28.55
CA GLN A 216 14.49 6.67 -28.55
C GLN A 216 14.06 7.63 -29.67
N GLU A 217 13.24 7.19 -30.60
CA GLU A 217 12.61 8.11 -31.54
C GLU A 217 11.61 9.02 -30.85
N ARG A 218 11.63 10.34 -31.20
CA ARG A 218 10.75 11.34 -30.59
C ARG A 218 10.00 12.14 -31.67
N LEU A 219 8.82 12.60 -31.29
CA LEU A 219 8.06 13.60 -32.06
C LEU A 219 8.67 14.99 -31.87
N ALA A 220 8.21 15.97 -32.65
CA ALA A 220 8.69 17.35 -32.61
C ALA A 220 8.45 18.04 -31.25
N ASP A 221 7.50 17.60 -30.46
CA ASP A 221 7.21 18.06 -29.10
C ASP A 221 8.06 17.39 -28.01
N GLY A 222 8.97 16.46 -28.39
CA GLY A 222 9.82 15.72 -27.49
C GLY A 222 9.20 14.46 -26.90
N THR A 223 7.93 14.15 -27.16
CA THR A 223 7.31 12.92 -26.70
C THR A 223 7.85 11.68 -27.43
N PRO A 224 7.96 10.50 -26.80
CA PRO A 224 8.31 9.27 -27.48
C PRO A 224 7.32 8.99 -28.63
N ARG A 225 7.86 8.65 -29.81
CA ARG A 225 7.03 8.36 -30.99
C ARG A 225 6.28 7.04 -30.83
N GLU A 226 6.96 6.03 -30.32
CA GLU A 226 6.48 4.67 -30.11
C GLU A 226 7.21 4.03 -28.93
N SER A 227 6.72 2.87 -28.48
CA SER A 227 7.44 2.04 -27.52
C SER A 227 8.80 1.62 -28.09
N HIS A 228 9.83 1.59 -27.25
CA HIS A 228 11.18 1.16 -27.67
C HIS A 228 11.14 -0.28 -28.22
N PRO A 229 11.81 -0.59 -29.34
CA PRO A 229 11.68 -1.90 -30.02
C PRO A 229 12.13 -3.08 -29.17
N LEU A 230 13.02 -2.90 -28.20
CA LEU A 230 13.48 -3.94 -27.29
C LEU A 230 12.71 -3.97 -25.97
N PHE A 231 11.73 -3.13 -25.76
CA PHE A 231 10.90 -3.22 -24.56
C PHE A 231 10.10 -4.54 -24.54
N ARG A 232 10.12 -5.18 -23.40
CA ARG A 232 9.27 -6.31 -23.06
C ARG A 232 8.72 -6.13 -21.65
N PRO A 233 7.52 -6.63 -21.34
CA PRO A 233 7.02 -6.66 -19.96
C PRO A 233 8.01 -7.40 -19.05
N HIS A 234 8.23 -6.84 -17.86
CA HIS A 234 9.17 -7.36 -16.85
C HIS A 234 8.62 -7.22 -15.44
N LEU A 235 9.23 -7.90 -14.47
CA LEU A 235 8.75 -7.99 -13.10
C LEU A 235 9.08 -6.74 -12.24
N MET A 236 10.05 -5.92 -12.66
CA MET A 236 10.52 -4.75 -11.91
C MET A 236 9.56 -3.56 -12.10
N GLN A 237 8.49 -3.52 -11.32
CA GLN A 237 7.53 -2.41 -11.37
C GLN A 237 8.22 -1.08 -11.01
N GLY A 238 7.98 -0.06 -11.86
CA GLY A 238 8.55 1.27 -11.67
C GLY A 238 9.94 1.47 -12.31
N TRP A 239 10.53 0.43 -12.90
CA TRP A 239 11.72 0.51 -13.73
C TRP A 239 11.36 0.50 -15.23
N THR A 240 12.31 0.94 -16.03
CA THR A 240 12.38 0.75 -17.48
C THR A 240 11.00 0.82 -18.14
N PRO A 241 10.42 2.02 -18.27
CA PRO A 241 9.18 2.20 -19.03
C PRO A 241 9.36 1.73 -20.48
N ASP A 242 8.28 1.66 -21.23
CA ASP A 242 8.31 1.22 -22.63
C ASP A 242 9.01 2.20 -23.60
N PHE A 243 9.67 3.21 -23.05
CA PHE A 243 10.49 4.20 -23.76
C PHE A 243 11.68 4.66 -22.90
N ILE A 244 12.70 5.24 -23.50
CA ILE A 244 13.79 5.89 -22.76
C ILE A 244 13.32 7.29 -22.33
N PRO A 245 13.18 7.58 -21.01
CA PRO A 245 12.81 8.92 -20.54
C PRO A 245 13.82 9.98 -20.93
N LYS A 246 13.36 11.23 -21.12
CA LYS A 246 14.25 12.34 -21.48
C LYS A 246 15.37 12.54 -20.45
N LEU A 247 15.03 12.46 -19.16
CA LEU A 247 16.04 12.58 -18.10
C LEU A 247 17.09 11.46 -18.13
N THR A 248 16.73 10.24 -18.58
CA THR A 248 17.68 9.14 -18.77
C THR A 248 18.52 9.32 -20.04
N GLU A 249 17.89 9.74 -21.14
CA GLU A 249 18.60 10.08 -22.38
C GLU A 249 19.70 11.12 -22.14
N ASP A 250 19.42 12.18 -21.38
CA ASP A 250 20.40 13.20 -21.02
C ASP A 250 21.64 12.64 -20.30
N VAL A 251 21.47 11.59 -19.49
CA VAL A 251 22.58 10.90 -18.80
C VAL A 251 23.43 10.10 -19.77
N VAL A 252 22.77 9.42 -20.74
CA VAL A 252 23.45 8.67 -21.81
C VAL A 252 24.25 9.62 -22.70
N ASP A 253 23.63 10.70 -23.15
CA ASP A 253 24.27 11.73 -24.02
C ASP A 253 25.44 12.41 -23.32
N ALA A 254 25.35 12.65 -22.03
CA ALA A 254 26.42 13.21 -21.22
C ALA A 254 27.49 12.18 -20.78
N HIS A 255 27.40 10.93 -21.21
CA HIS A 255 28.35 9.86 -20.89
C HIS A 255 28.60 9.69 -19.39
N LEU A 256 27.57 9.79 -18.56
CA LEU A 256 27.70 9.69 -17.10
C LEU A 256 27.63 8.25 -16.57
N ILE A 257 27.33 7.26 -17.41
CA ILE A 257 27.19 5.85 -17.04
C ILE A 257 28.51 5.11 -17.31
N ASP A 258 29.07 4.44 -16.30
CA ASP A 258 30.30 3.66 -16.41
C ASP A 258 30.05 2.17 -16.71
N GLY A 259 28.81 1.70 -16.52
CA GLY A 259 28.43 0.32 -16.85
C GLY A 259 26.93 0.08 -16.73
N ILE A 260 26.47 -0.92 -17.47
CA ILE A 260 25.07 -1.38 -17.43
C ILE A 260 25.08 -2.86 -17.06
N VAL A 261 24.18 -3.24 -16.14
CA VAL A 261 24.04 -4.62 -15.66
C VAL A 261 22.62 -5.10 -15.93
N PRO A 262 22.43 -6.12 -16.79
CA PRO A 262 21.13 -6.74 -16.97
C PRO A 262 20.78 -7.61 -15.76
N ILE A 263 19.51 -7.55 -15.31
CA ILE A 263 19.03 -8.21 -14.11
C ILE A 263 17.87 -9.14 -14.45
N ASP A 264 17.99 -10.39 -14.03
CA ASP A 264 16.88 -11.37 -14.09
C ASP A 264 15.77 -10.97 -13.08
N GLY A 265 14.51 -11.04 -13.53
CA GLY A 265 13.37 -10.67 -12.71
C GLY A 265 13.16 -11.60 -11.51
N ASN A 266 13.51 -12.89 -11.62
CA ASN A 266 13.41 -13.84 -10.51
C ASN A 266 14.48 -13.56 -9.45
N ASP A 267 15.69 -13.19 -9.85
CA ASP A 267 16.72 -12.73 -8.92
C ASP A 267 16.28 -11.49 -8.17
N ALA A 268 15.60 -10.55 -8.82
CA ALA A 268 15.04 -9.39 -8.17
C ALA A 268 14.02 -9.76 -7.10
N LEU A 269 13.10 -10.70 -7.37
CA LEU A 269 12.12 -11.18 -6.39
C LEU A 269 12.81 -11.90 -5.24
N ARG A 270 13.71 -12.82 -5.52
CA ARG A 270 14.47 -13.61 -4.54
C ARG A 270 15.24 -12.68 -3.59
N LEU A 271 16.02 -11.75 -4.14
CA LEU A 271 16.83 -10.84 -3.32
C LEU A 271 16.00 -9.82 -2.53
N SER A 272 14.82 -9.42 -3.00
CA SER A 272 13.88 -8.64 -2.18
C SER A 272 13.46 -9.41 -0.92
N ARG A 273 13.18 -10.70 -1.06
CA ARG A 273 12.82 -11.59 0.07
C ARG A 273 14.01 -11.85 0.99
N GLU A 274 15.17 -12.18 0.43
CA GLU A 274 16.40 -12.42 1.21
C GLU A 274 16.81 -11.16 2.00
N LEU A 275 16.67 -9.96 1.41
CA LEU A 275 16.95 -8.70 2.08
C LEU A 275 16.04 -8.51 3.32
N ALA A 276 14.76 -8.86 3.20
CA ALA A 276 13.82 -8.82 4.32
C ALA A 276 14.15 -9.88 5.38
N GLN A 277 14.38 -11.13 4.96
CA GLN A 277 14.57 -12.26 5.87
C GLN A 277 15.93 -12.26 6.54
N LEU A 278 16.98 -11.83 5.85
CA LEU A 278 18.35 -11.89 6.36
C LEU A 278 18.81 -10.56 6.99
N GLU A 279 18.43 -9.43 6.41
CA GLU A 279 18.90 -8.11 6.86
C GLU A 279 17.79 -7.28 7.52
N GLY A 280 16.53 -7.74 7.49
CA GLY A 280 15.38 -7.02 8.06
C GLY A 280 14.97 -5.78 7.27
N ILE A 281 15.36 -5.69 6.00
CA ILE A 281 15.10 -4.53 5.14
C ILE A 281 14.01 -4.88 4.13
N PHE A 282 12.82 -4.31 4.30
CA PHE A 282 11.62 -4.63 3.54
C PHE A 282 11.44 -3.72 2.33
N VAL A 283 11.61 -4.24 1.12
CA VAL A 283 11.63 -3.46 -0.14
C VAL A 283 10.75 -4.06 -1.23
N GLY A 284 10.40 -3.23 -2.21
CA GLY A 284 9.76 -3.69 -3.44
C GLY A 284 10.73 -4.38 -4.40
N THR A 285 10.20 -4.94 -5.51
CA THR A 285 10.98 -5.71 -6.50
C THR A 285 12.16 -4.93 -7.07
N SER A 286 12.01 -3.62 -7.28
CA SER A 286 13.08 -2.76 -7.78
C SER A 286 14.26 -2.61 -6.80
N GLY A 287 14.01 -2.75 -5.48
CA GLY A 287 15.06 -2.80 -4.47
C GLY A 287 15.90 -4.07 -4.59
N GLY A 288 15.26 -5.23 -4.72
CA GLY A 288 15.95 -6.50 -4.97
C GLY A 288 16.72 -6.50 -6.29
N ALA A 289 16.14 -5.90 -7.34
CA ALA A 289 16.81 -5.76 -8.63
C ALA A 289 18.09 -4.89 -8.53
N THR A 290 18.02 -3.77 -7.81
CA THR A 290 19.22 -2.92 -7.61
C THR A 290 20.26 -3.64 -6.77
N LEU A 291 19.83 -4.42 -5.76
CA LEU A 291 20.74 -5.26 -4.96
C LEU A 291 21.40 -6.34 -5.82
N ALA A 292 20.66 -7.00 -6.73
CA ALA A 292 21.25 -7.98 -7.66
C ALA A 292 22.41 -7.36 -8.47
N GLY A 293 22.20 -6.16 -9.00
CA GLY A 293 23.24 -5.41 -9.70
C GLY A 293 24.43 -5.05 -8.79
N ALA A 294 24.15 -4.62 -7.55
CA ALA A 294 25.20 -4.29 -6.59
C ALA A 294 26.05 -5.52 -6.21
N LEU A 295 25.42 -6.68 -6.02
CA LEU A 295 26.12 -7.93 -5.73
C LEU A 295 26.97 -8.37 -6.93
N ALA A 296 26.44 -8.29 -8.15
CA ALA A 296 27.20 -8.60 -9.38
C ALA A 296 28.41 -7.67 -9.59
N VAL A 297 28.32 -6.42 -9.14
CA VAL A 297 29.45 -5.49 -9.10
C VAL A 297 30.42 -5.84 -7.99
N ALA A 298 29.92 -6.14 -6.80
CA ALA A 298 30.74 -6.48 -5.62
C ALA A 298 31.58 -7.72 -5.82
N GLU A 299 31.07 -8.75 -6.53
CA GLU A 299 31.82 -9.97 -6.87
C GLU A 299 33.08 -9.70 -7.72
N LYS A 300 33.09 -8.58 -8.46
CA LYS A 300 34.20 -8.19 -9.37
C LYS A 300 35.00 -7.03 -8.82
N ALA A 301 34.56 -6.43 -7.74
CA ALA A 301 35.22 -5.28 -7.12
C ALA A 301 36.50 -5.69 -6.38
N ALA A 302 37.44 -4.76 -6.27
CA ALA A 302 38.63 -5.01 -5.47
C ALA A 302 38.27 -5.16 -3.97
N PRO A 303 38.98 -6.02 -3.22
CA PRO A 303 38.81 -6.12 -1.78
C PRO A 303 38.87 -4.74 -1.08
N GLY A 304 37.96 -4.50 -0.16
CA GLY A 304 37.83 -3.24 0.56
C GLY A 304 36.99 -2.19 -0.17
N SER A 305 36.54 -2.44 -1.41
CA SER A 305 35.67 -1.51 -2.14
C SER A 305 34.33 -1.26 -1.42
N ASN A 306 33.81 -0.05 -1.58
CA ASN A 306 32.49 0.35 -1.12
C ASN A 306 31.50 0.43 -2.28
N VAL A 307 30.44 -0.35 -2.23
CA VAL A 307 29.37 -0.41 -3.21
C VAL A 307 28.08 0.06 -2.56
N LEU A 308 27.46 1.11 -3.08
CA LEU A 308 26.15 1.60 -2.61
C LEU A 308 25.08 1.35 -3.65
N CYS A 309 23.96 0.74 -3.26
CA CYS A 309 22.78 0.65 -4.11
C CYS A 309 21.55 1.34 -3.54
N MET A 310 20.68 1.77 -4.45
CA MET A 310 19.42 2.45 -4.11
C MET A 310 18.30 1.44 -3.85
N LEU A 311 17.60 1.57 -2.73
CA LEU A 311 16.38 0.84 -2.43
C LEU A 311 15.18 1.81 -2.51
N PRO A 312 14.45 1.84 -3.64
CA PRO A 312 13.54 2.95 -3.96
C PRO A 312 12.30 3.06 -3.10
N ASP A 313 11.79 1.95 -2.55
CA ASP A 313 10.51 1.93 -1.83
C ASP A 313 10.37 0.73 -0.87
N THR A 314 9.19 0.64 -0.23
CA THR A 314 8.80 -0.45 0.67
C THR A 314 8.06 -1.59 -0.05
N GLY A 315 8.14 -2.81 0.50
CA GLY A 315 7.50 -4.02 -0.04
C GLY A 315 5.98 -4.08 0.10
N GLU A 316 5.38 -3.34 1.02
CA GLU A 316 3.92 -3.37 1.29
C GLU A 316 3.05 -3.09 0.06
N ARG A 317 3.57 -2.34 -0.90
CA ARG A 317 2.85 -1.96 -2.13
C ARG A 317 2.76 -3.06 -3.16
N TYR A 318 3.38 -4.20 -2.87
CA TYR A 318 3.54 -5.33 -3.80
C TYR A 318 2.83 -6.60 -3.31
N LEU A 319 2.00 -6.52 -2.25
CA LEU A 319 1.29 -7.66 -1.63
C LEU A 319 0.45 -8.48 -2.63
N SER A 320 -0.06 -7.86 -3.68
CA SER A 320 -0.85 -8.53 -4.74
C SER A 320 -0.03 -8.79 -6.02
N THR A 321 1.28 -8.96 -5.90
CA THR A 321 2.21 -9.16 -7.02
C THR A 321 3.03 -10.44 -6.81
N PRO A 322 3.74 -10.93 -7.86
CA PRO A 322 4.59 -12.12 -7.75
C PRO A 322 5.65 -12.07 -6.63
N LEU A 323 5.96 -10.90 -6.09
CA LEU A 323 6.87 -10.79 -4.92
C LEU A 323 6.38 -11.61 -3.71
N PHE A 324 5.05 -11.78 -3.57
CA PHE A 324 4.42 -12.46 -2.44
C PHE A 324 3.78 -13.80 -2.79
N ASP A 325 3.80 -14.24 -4.06
CA ASP A 325 3.11 -15.46 -4.50
C ASP A 325 3.55 -16.72 -3.73
N ASP A 326 4.83 -16.77 -3.31
CA ASP A 326 5.38 -17.90 -2.54
C ASP A 326 5.20 -17.75 -1.01
N ILE A 327 4.55 -16.68 -0.55
CA ILE A 327 4.31 -16.44 0.88
C ILE A 327 2.90 -16.92 1.20
N PRO A 328 2.74 -18.06 1.93
CA PRO A 328 1.43 -18.61 2.21
C PRO A 328 0.62 -17.71 3.15
N VAL A 329 -0.70 -17.73 2.99
CA VAL A 329 -1.65 -17.09 3.91
C VAL A 329 -2.00 -18.05 5.05
N GLU A 330 -2.05 -19.34 4.73
CA GLU A 330 -2.38 -20.40 5.70
C GLU A 330 -1.12 -20.82 6.47
N MET A 331 -1.31 -21.39 7.66
CA MET A 331 -0.22 -21.91 8.48
C MET A 331 0.54 -23.01 7.75
N SER A 332 1.87 -22.91 7.75
CA SER A 332 2.77 -23.98 7.33
C SER A 332 2.66 -25.20 8.26
N GLU A 333 3.23 -26.33 7.84
CA GLU A 333 3.32 -27.53 8.70
C GLU A 333 4.07 -27.25 10.00
N GLU A 334 5.17 -26.49 9.91
CA GLU A 334 5.95 -26.09 11.08
C GLU A 334 5.14 -25.23 12.06
N GLU A 335 4.41 -24.23 11.56
CA GLU A 335 3.53 -23.38 12.37
C GLU A 335 2.39 -24.20 13.01
N GLN A 336 1.83 -25.18 12.31
CA GLN A 336 0.85 -26.09 12.87
C GLN A 336 1.43 -26.97 13.97
N ILE A 337 2.69 -27.44 13.84
CA ILE A 337 3.39 -28.17 14.88
C ILE A 337 3.59 -27.28 16.11
N ILE A 338 4.06 -26.05 15.91
CA ILE A 338 4.23 -25.07 16.98
C ILE A 338 2.89 -24.81 17.69
N MET A 339 1.82 -24.56 16.93
CA MET A 339 0.49 -24.33 17.48
C MET A 339 0.00 -25.51 18.34
N ARG A 340 0.24 -26.77 17.91
CA ARG A 340 -0.16 -27.98 18.64
C ARG A 340 0.80 -28.37 19.78
N SER A 341 1.90 -27.66 19.96
CA SER A 341 2.85 -27.93 21.04
C SER A 341 2.31 -27.61 22.44
N THR A 342 1.20 -26.88 22.51
CA THR A 342 0.43 -26.61 23.73
C THR A 342 -1.02 -27.05 23.55
N PRO A 343 -1.73 -27.50 24.64
CA PRO A 343 -3.06 -28.11 24.49
C PRO A 343 -4.19 -27.11 24.19
N ASN A 344 -4.02 -25.83 24.52
CA ASN A 344 -5.10 -24.83 24.46
C ASN A 344 -5.03 -23.95 23.22
N PHE A 345 -6.20 -23.44 22.79
CA PHE A 345 -6.34 -22.42 21.75
C PHE A 345 -5.84 -22.85 20.35
N CYS A 346 -5.88 -24.16 20.08
CA CYS A 346 -5.52 -24.67 18.75
C CYS A 346 -6.60 -24.31 17.73
N PHE A 347 -6.20 -23.68 16.61
CA PHE A 347 -7.11 -23.35 15.53
C PHE A 347 -7.73 -24.63 14.93
N GLY A 348 -9.06 -24.66 14.77
CA GLY A 348 -9.79 -25.82 14.23
C GLY A 348 -9.92 -27.01 15.18
N ALA A 349 -9.36 -26.95 16.40
CA ALA A 349 -9.65 -27.94 17.44
C ALA A 349 -10.91 -27.54 18.21
N PRO A 350 -11.74 -28.51 18.66
CA PRO A 350 -12.77 -28.18 19.62
C PRO A 350 -12.11 -27.56 20.87
N PRO A 351 -12.78 -26.65 21.59
CA PRO A 351 -12.25 -26.13 22.83
C PRO A 351 -11.86 -27.29 23.73
N PRO A 352 -10.73 -27.24 24.47
CA PRO A 352 -10.36 -28.27 25.41
C PRO A 352 -11.50 -28.45 26.41
N PRO A 353 -11.77 -29.67 26.82
CA PRO A 353 -12.74 -29.87 27.90
C PRO A 353 -12.26 -29.00 29.09
N PRO A 354 -13.17 -28.38 29.82
CA PRO A 354 -12.82 -27.63 31.01
C PRO A 354 -11.95 -28.49 31.91
N PRO A 355 -10.91 -27.94 32.59
CA PRO A 355 -10.12 -28.72 33.52
C PRO A 355 -11.08 -29.43 34.48
N ALA A 356 -10.79 -30.70 34.79
CA ALA A 356 -11.56 -31.50 35.71
C ALA A 356 -11.36 -31.01 37.17
N GLU A 357 -11.70 -29.77 37.40
CA GLU A 357 -11.93 -29.18 38.69
C GLU A 357 -13.44 -28.94 38.76
N GLU A 358 -14.08 -29.75 39.62
CA GLU A 358 -15.43 -29.61 40.13
C GLU A 358 -16.40 -28.91 39.17
N ILE A 359 -17.21 -29.71 38.48
CA ILE A 359 -18.44 -29.22 37.87
C ILE A 359 -19.30 -28.70 39.05
N GLU A 360 -19.02 -27.47 39.48
CA GLU A 360 -20.10 -26.65 39.98
C GLU A 360 -21.04 -26.51 38.77
N GLU A 361 -22.22 -27.06 38.85
CA GLU A 361 -23.32 -26.76 37.94
C GLU A 361 -23.26 -25.28 37.66
N GLU A 362 -22.95 -24.87 36.37
CA GLU A 362 -22.98 -23.45 36.00
C GLU A 362 -24.33 -22.91 36.47
N ALA A 363 -24.32 -22.19 37.58
CA ALA A 363 -25.50 -21.52 38.09
C ALA A 363 -26.06 -20.70 36.95
N ALA A 364 -27.35 -20.87 36.69
CA ALA A 364 -28.04 -20.17 35.59
C ALA A 364 -27.58 -18.70 35.58
N VAL A 365 -27.09 -18.20 34.42
CA VAL A 365 -26.51 -16.86 34.28
C VAL A 365 -27.55 -15.86 34.76
N GLU A 366 -27.49 -15.44 36.04
CA GLU A 366 -28.39 -14.43 36.59
C GLU A 366 -27.97 -13.07 36.00
N ALA A 367 -28.76 -12.60 35.05
CA ALA A 367 -28.59 -11.27 34.50
C ALA A 367 -29.25 -10.25 35.44
N PRO A 368 -28.63 -9.09 35.71
CA PRO A 368 -29.24 -8.03 36.48
C PRO A 368 -30.58 -7.60 35.91
N GLY A 369 -31.59 -7.38 36.79
CA GLY A 369 -32.95 -7.08 36.38
C GLY A 369 -33.09 -5.85 35.49
N ASP A 370 -32.26 -4.85 35.69
CA ASP A 370 -32.19 -3.64 34.84
C ASP A 370 -31.69 -3.94 33.42
N ALA A 371 -30.77 -4.89 33.28
CA ALA A 371 -30.29 -5.33 31.98
C ALA A 371 -31.34 -6.15 31.21
N VAL A 372 -32.08 -6.99 31.93
CA VAL A 372 -33.22 -7.74 31.36
C VAL A 372 -34.34 -6.79 30.93
N ALA A 373 -34.66 -5.80 31.75
CA ALA A 373 -35.63 -4.77 31.40
C ALA A 373 -35.23 -3.97 30.17
N PHE A 374 -33.94 -3.54 30.09
CA PHE A 374 -33.39 -2.86 28.93
C PHE A 374 -33.46 -3.72 27.66
N LEU A 375 -33.07 -4.98 27.74
CA LEU A 375 -33.15 -5.92 26.61
C LEU A 375 -34.59 -6.04 26.11
N SER A 376 -35.54 -6.22 27.00
CA SER A 376 -36.96 -6.30 26.66
C SER A 376 -37.48 -5.02 26.03
N GLU A 377 -37.18 -3.85 26.62
CA GLU A 377 -37.52 -2.54 26.05
C GLU A 377 -36.95 -2.37 24.65
N ALA A 378 -35.64 -2.57 24.48
CA ALA A 378 -34.95 -2.35 23.22
C ALA A 378 -35.48 -3.26 22.10
N THR A 379 -35.78 -4.53 22.39
CA THR A 379 -36.21 -5.51 21.39
C THR A 379 -37.70 -5.39 21.01
N HIS A 380 -38.54 -4.78 21.86
CA HIS A 380 -39.97 -4.57 21.61
C HIS A 380 -40.32 -3.12 21.27
N ASP A 381 -39.36 -2.29 20.97
CA ASP A 381 -39.54 -0.92 20.53
C ASP A 381 -40.21 -0.91 19.14
N SER A 382 -41.48 -0.50 19.08
CA SER A 382 -42.24 -0.43 17.82
C SER A 382 -41.74 0.62 16.85
N ASP A 383 -41.05 1.65 17.34
CA ASP A 383 -40.48 2.71 16.49
C ASP A 383 -39.14 2.26 15.87
N ASN A 384 -38.46 1.30 16.50
CA ASN A 384 -37.19 0.72 16.03
C ASN A 384 -37.25 -0.83 16.08
N PRO A 385 -38.06 -1.46 15.23
CA PRO A 385 -38.29 -2.90 15.32
C PRO A 385 -37.08 -3.77 14.99
N VAL A 386 -36.07 -3.23 14.32
CA VAL A 386 -34.79 -3.93 14.03
C VAL A 386 -33.73 -3.44 15.00
N VAL A 387 -33.20 -4.36 15.83
CA VAL A 387 -32.19 -4.06 16.83
C VAL A 387 -30.96 -4.92 16.62
N LEU A 388 -29.81 -4.28 16.60
CA LEU A 388 -28.50 -4.91 16.49
C LEU A 388 -27.70 -4.69 17.77
N PHE A 389 -27.51 -5.74 18.56
CA PHE A 389 -26.52 -5.72 19.65
C PHE A 389 -25.16 -6.07 19.06
N ALA A 390 -24.21 -5.16 19.20
CA ALA A 390 -22.93 -5.19 18.50
C ALA A 390 -21.76 -4.81 19.41
N LEU A 391 -20.55 -4.94 18.88
CA LEU A 391 -19.33 -4.30 19.37
C LEU A 391 -18.81 -3.36 18.31
N GLU A 392 -18.20 -2.24 18.70
CA GLU A 392 -17.64 -1.25 17.78
C GLU A 392 -16.50 -1.84 16.93
N TRP A 393 -15.67 -2.73 17.51
CA TRP A 393 -14.50 -3.34 16.89
C TRP A 393 -14.71 -4.81 16.49
N CYS A 394 -15.88 -5.15 16.00
CA CYS A 394 -16.23 -6.49 15.58
C CYS A 394 -16.50 -6.56 14.07
N GLU A 395 -15.67 -7.32 13.33
CA GLU A 395 -15.78 -7.44 11.88
C GLU A 395 -17.10 -8.05 11.42
N PHE A 396 -17.66 -9.01 12.18
CA PHE A 396 -18.98 -9.58 11.91
C PHE A 396 -20.09 -8.54 12.13
N CYS A 397 -19.95 -7.70 13.15
CA CYS A 397 -20.87 -6.59 13.38
C CYS A 397 -20.82 -5.58 12.22
N TRP A 398 -19.63 -5.29 11.71
CA TRP A 398 -19.47 -4.44 10.53
C TRP A 398 -20.06 -5.07 9.26
N SER A 399 -19.99 -6.39 9.11
CA SER A 399 -20.59 -7.10 7.99
C SER A 399 -22.13 -6.99 8.02
N VAL A 400 -22.73 -7.14 9.19
CA VAL A 400 -24.16 -6.92 9.39
C VAL A 400 -24.55 -5.47 9.07
N ARG A 401 -23.80 -4.49 9.58
CA ARG A 401 -24.05 -3.07 9.30
C ARG A 401 -23.98 -2.74 7.81
N LYS A 402 -23.00 -3.29 7.09
CA LYS A 402 -22.87 -3.10 5.63
C LYS A 402 -24.06 -3.70 4.89
N MET A 403 -24.51 -4.88 5.28
CA MET A 403 -25.69 -5.50 4.71
C MET A 403 -26.94 -4.66 4.97
N LEU A 404 -27.22 -4.29 6.23
CA LEU A 404 -28.39 -3.48 6.58
C LEU A 404 -28.40 -2.14 5.82
N ALA A 405 -27.23 -1.48 5.69
CA ALA A 405 -27.08 -0.25 4.92
C ALA A 405 -27.32 -0.46 3.41
N HIS A 406 -26.85 -1.57 2.82
CA HIS A 406 -27.05 -1.87 1.40
C HIS A 406 -28.53 -2.13 1.08
N TYR A 407 -29.24 -2.85 1.97
CA TYR A 407 -30.66 -3.10 1.86
C TYR A 407 -31.53 -1.92 2.36
N GLU A 408 -30.91 -0.83 2.80
CA GLU A 408 -31.60 0.36 3.36
C GLU A 408 -32.55 0.01 4.51
N ILE A 409 -32.17 -0.97 5.33
CA ILE A 409 -32.96 -1.39 6.50
C ILE A 409 -32.60 -0.48 7.69
N PRO A 410 -33.55 0.30 8.22
CA PRO A 410 -33.34 1.09 9.43
C PRO A 410 -33.20 0.17 10.64
N TYR A 411 -32.27 0.48 11.54
CA TYR A 411 -32.05 -0.31 12.75
C TYR A 411 -31.53 0.54 13.90
N ARG A 412 -31.82 0.12 15.13
CA ARG A 412 -31.21 0.62 16.37
C ARG A 412 -29.94 -0.18 16.65
N ALA A 413 -28.79 0.46 16.79
CA ALA A 413 -27.56 -0.18 17.23
C ALA A 413 -27.36 -0.01 18.73
N VAL A 414 -26.98 -1.07 19.41
CA VAL A 414 -26.55 -1.11 20.80
C VAL A 414 -25.12 -1.62 20.85
N ASP A 415 -24.16 -0.70 20.86
CA ASP A 415 -22.72 -1.03 20.87
C ASP A 415 -22.26 -1.25 22.32
N LEU A 416 -22.24 -2.51 22.75
CA LEU A 416 -22.07 -2.95 24.12
C LEU A 416 -20.71 -2.56 24.75
N ASP A 417 -19.71 -2.30 23.93
CA ASP A 417 -18.36 -1.85 24.31
C ASP A 417 -18.17 -0.33 24.22
N SER A 418 -19.17 0.40 23.73
CA SER A 418 -19.08 1.87 23.61
C SER A 418 -19.13 2.55 24.98
N VAL A 419 -18.63 3.79 25.02
CA VAL A 419 -18.59 4.61 26.24
C VAL A 419 -19.96 4.72 26.94
N ALA A 420 -21.06 4.74 26.19
CA ALA A 420 -22.42 4.82 26.71
C ALA A 420 -22.85 3.61 27.57
N TYR A 421 -22.15 2.46 27.39
CA TYR A 421 -22.47 1.22 28.10
C TYR A 421 -21.35 0.72 29.01
N GLN A 422 -20.32 1.54 29.27
CA GLN A 422 -19.20 1.19 30.15
C GLN A 422 -19.52 1.39 31.64
N GLU A 423 -20.23 2.45 31.99
CA GLU A 423 -20.58 2.77 33.38
C GLU A 423 -21.38 1.62 34.02
N GLY A 424 -20.96 1.18 35.21
CA GLY A 424 -21.58 0.06 35.92
C GLY A 424 -21.52 -1.29 35.16
N ASN A 425 -20.62 -1.42 34.16
CA ASN A 425 -20.55 -2.59 33.28
C ASN A 425 -21.89 -2.89 32.58
N LYS A 426 -22.62 -1.86 32.19
CA LYS A 426 -23.95 -1.98 31.58
C LYS A 426 -23.93 -2.87 30.34
N GLY A 427 -22.94 -2.70 29.44
CA GLY A 427 -22.79 -3.52 28.24
C GLY A 427 -22.56 -5.02 28.55
N GLY A 428 -21.69 -5.32 29.52
CA GLY A 428 -21.47 -6.69 29.99
C GLY A 428 -22.75 -7.31 30.63
N ASN A 429 -23.51 -6.51 31.37
CA ASN A 429 -24.77 -6.96 31.97
C ASN A 429 -25.85 -7.23 30.92
N ILE A 430 -25.97 -6.38 29.89
CA ILE A 430 -26.88 -6.62 28.76
C ILE A 430 -26.49 -7.89 28.01
N ARG A 431 -25.17 -8.13 27.83
CA ARG A 431 -24.67 -9.36 27.20
C ARG A 431 -25.07 -10.60 27.99
N LYS A 432 -24.99 -10.57 29.32
CA LYS A 432 -25.50 -11.65 30.18
C LYS A 432 -27.02 -11.83 30.03
N ALA A 433 -27.80 -10.77 29.88
CA ALA A 433 -29.24 -10.87 29.67
C ALA A 433 -29.56 -11.51 28.31
N ILE A 434 -28.81 -11.17 27.25
CA ILE A 434 -28.93 -11.82 25.94
C ILE A 434 -28.57 -13.30 26.05
N GLU A 435 -27.49 -13.67 26.72
CA GLU A 435 -27.05 -15.04 26.94
C GLU A 435 -28.10 -15.85 27.72
N ALA A 436 -28.64 -15.29 28.81
CA ALA A 436 -29.68 -15.92 29.59
C ALA A 436 -30.96 -16.18 28.78
N GLN A 437 -31.30 -15.30 27.84
CA GLN A 437 -32.47 -15.44 26.98
C GLN A 437 -32.25 -16.39 25.80
N THR A 438 -31.07 -16.39 25.19
CA THR A 438 -30.82 -17.04 23.90
C THR A 438 -29.92 -18.27 24.00
N GLY A 439 -29.19 -18.43 25.09
CA GLY A 439 -28.12 -19.42 25.25
C GLY A 439 -26.84 -19.10 24.47
N LEU A 440 -26.76 -17.95 23.78
CA LEU A 440 -25.65 -17.58 22.91
C LEU A 440 -24.74 -16.51 23.54
N LYS A 441 -23.46 -16.79 23.62
CA LYS A 441 -22.41 -15.86 24.14
C LYS A 441 -21.84 -14.94 23.07
N THR A 442 -22.14 -15.18 21.78
CA THR A 442 -21.53 -14.49 20.65
C THR A 442 -22.20 -13.15 20.35
N ILE A 443 -21.45 -12.23 19.73
CA ILE A 443 -21.93 -10.95 19.20
C ILE A 443 -21.47 -10.89 17.72
N PRO A 444 -22.31 -10.41 16.79
CA PRO A 444 -23.59 -9.67 16.98
C PRO A 444 -24.76 -10.58 17.33
N GLN A 445 -25.82 -9.95 17.88
CA GLN A 445 -27.15 -10.56 18.05
C GLN A 445 -28.21 -9.62 17.49
N ILE A 446 -29.09 -10.16 16.66
CA ILE A 446 -30.10 -9.38 15.93
C ILE A 446 -31.51 -9.78 16.36
N TYR A 447 -32.35 -8.77 16.56
CA TYR A 447 -33.76 -8.92 16.84
C TYR A 447 -34.61 -8.15 15.84
N ILE A 448 -35.75 -8.70 15.46
CA ILE A 448 -36.73 -8.03 14.59
C ILE A 448 -38.12 -8.23 15.18
N GLY A 449 -38.77 -7.11 15.59
CA GLY A 449 -40.09 -7.12 16.21
C GLY A 449 -40.14 -7.98 17.47
N GLY A 450 -39.11 -7.95 18.30
CA GLY A 450 -38.98 -8.78 19.52
C GLY A 450 -38.51 -10.20 19.27
N LYS A 451 -38.49 -10.66 18.02
CA LYS A 451 -38.02 -12.00 17.67
C LYS A 451 -36.51 -12.03 17.51
N HIS A 452 -35.85 -12.91 18.22
CA HIS A 452 -34.42 -13.18 18.06
C HIS A 452 -34.13 -13.88 16.74
N ILE A 453 -33.24 -13.37 15.96
CA ILE A 453 -32.82 -13.95 14.66
C ILE A 453 -31.53 -14.76 14.81
N GLY A 454 -30.61 -14.34 15.64
CA GLY A 454 -29.30 -14.95 15.84
C GLY A 454 -28.15 -13.99 15.54
N GLY A 455 -27.00 -14.53 15.10
CA GLY A 455 -25.81 -13.79 14.72
C GLY A 455 -25.78 -13.33 13.26
N ALA A 456 -24.58 -13.01 12.76
CA ALA A 456 -24.40 -12.51 11.40
C ALA A 456 -24.81 -13.53 10.32
N THR A 457 -24.40 -14.78 10.48
CA THR A 457 -24.72 -15.86 9.52
C THR A 457 -26.21 -16.18 9.52
N ASP A 458 -26.86 -16.18 10.67
CA ASP A 458 -28.30 -16.43 10.79
C ASP A 458 -29.10 -15.33 10.06
N LEU A 459 -28.68 -14.06 10.18
CA LEU A 459 -29.28 -12.96 9.43
C LEU A 459 -29.07 -13.10 7.92
N PHE A 460 -27.88 -13.54 7.49
CA PHE A 460 -27.56 -13.72 6.07
C PHE A 460 -28.35 -14.88 5.45
N ASP A 461 -28.53 -15.97 6.20
CA ASP A 461 -29.37 -17.09 5.79
C ASP A 461 -30.84 -16.68 5.68
N ALA A 462 -31.35 -15.93 6.69
CA ALA A 462 -32.69 -15.37 6.65
C ALA A 462 -32.94 -14.42 5.49
N ALA A 463 -31.90 -13.71 5.02
CA ALA A 463 -31.99 -12.89 3.82
C ALA A 463 -32.04 -13.72 2.53
N LYS A 464 -31.32 -14.85 2.48
CA LYS A 464 -31.30 -15.74 1.31
C LYS A 464 -32.57 -16.56 1.16
N ASP A 465 -33.14 -17.02 2.24
CA ASP A 465 -34.35 -17.87 2.23
C ASP A 465 -35.67 -17.07 2.22
N GLY A 466 -35.59 -15.73 2.30
CA GLY A 466 -36.73 -14.82 2.29
C GLY A 466 -37.37 -14.59 3.66
N THR A 467 -36.92 -15.25 4.73
CA THR A 467 -37.44 -15.09 6.10
C THR A 467 -37.27 -13.64 6.58
N LEU A 468 -36.12 -13.01 6.25
CA LEU A 468 -35.87 -11.60 6.59
C LEU A 468 -36.93 -10.68 5.98
N ALA A 469 -37.26 -10.86 4.69
CA ALA A 469 -38.27 -10.06 4.02
C ALA A 469 -39.63 -10.16 4.70
N GLN A 470 -40.05 -11.37 5.06
CA GLN A 470 -41.33 -11.63 5.77
C GLN A 470 -41.34 -10.92 7.14
N LEU A 471 -40.25 -10.99 7.88
CA LEU A 471 -40.14 -10.34 9.19
C LEU A 471 -40.17 -8.81 9.11
N LEU A 472 -39.50 -8.24 8.10
CA LEU A 472 -39.53 -6.79 7.87
C LEU A 472 -40.92 -6.31 7.50
N GLU A 473 -41.62 -7.04 6.62
CA GLU A 473 -43.01 -6.73 6.22
C GLU A 473 -43.98 -6.84 7.41
N ALA A 474 -43.87 -7.90 8.22
CA ALA A 474 -44.71 -8.10 9.38
C ALA A 474 -44.55 -6.99 10.46
N ASN A 475 -43.41 -6.33 10.47
CA ASN A 475 -43.11 -5.23 11.39
C ASN A 475 -43.15 -3.84 10.75
N ASN A 476 -43.74 -3.73 9.55
CA ASN A 476 -43.89 -2.47 8.79
C ASN A 476 -42.56 -1.73 8.53
N VAL A 477 -41.45 -2.46 8.45
CA VAL A 477 -40.13 -1.88 8.12
C VAL A 477 -40.03 -1.66 6.62
N THR A 478 -39.72 -0.42 6.22
CA THR A 478 -39.46 -0.09 4.82
C THR A 478 -38.00 -0.38 4.48
N TRP A 479 -37.75 -1.05 3.36
CA TRP A 479 -36.41 -1.42 2.91
C TRP A 479 -36.33 -1.53 1.39
N ASN A 480 -35.10 -1.56 0.84
CA ASN A 480 -34.88 -1.65 -0.60
C ASN A 480 -35.03 -3.09 -1.10
N LYS A 481 -36.21 -3.42 -1.63
CA LYS A 481 -36.56 -4.75 -2.17
C LYS A 481 -35.84 -5.11 -3.47
N SER A 482 -35.20 -4.12 -4.13
CA SER A 482 -34.47 -4.34 -5.37
C SER A 482 -32.97 -4.63 -5.17
N ALA A 483 -32.49 -4.58 -3.95
CA ALA A 483 -31.13 -4.94 -3.62
C ALA A 483 -30.91 -6.45 -3.82
N ASP A 484 -29.93 -6.80 -4.65
CA ASP A 484 -29.73 -8.17 -5.14
C ASP A 484 -28.30 -8.69 -4.89
N GLN A 485 -27.60 -8.16 -3.89
CA GLN A 485 -26.25 -8.60 -3.54
C GLN A 485 -26.30 -9.79 -2.58
N ASP A 486 -25.49 -10.85 -2.83
CA ASP A 486 -25.36 -11.98 -1.90
C ASP A 486 -24.95 -11.48 -0.50
N PRO A 487 -25.77 -11.73 0.55
CA PRO A 487 -25.48 -11.31 1.92
C PRO A 487 -24.10 -11.74 2.42
N TYR A 488 -23.65 -12.93 2.04
CA TYR A 488 -22.32 -13.43 2.43
C TYR A 488 -21.16 -12.63 1.85
N SER A 489 -21.38 -11.88 0.76
CA SER A 489 -20.35 -10.99 0.19
C SER A 489 -19.95 -9.83 1.13
N PHE A 490 -20.72 -9.56 2.18
CA PHE A 490 -20.42 -8.56 3.19
C PHE A 490 -19.48 -9.07 4.29
N LEU A 491 -19.27 -10.39 4.39
CA LEU A 491 -18.29 -10.96 5.34
C LEU A 491 -16.88 -10.43 5.09
N PRO A 492 -16.01 -10.45 6.11
CA PRO A 492 -14.59 -10.16 5.93
C PRO A 492 -13.98 -11.02 4.83
N LYS A 493 -13.15 -10.43 3.97
CA LYS A 493 -12.59 -11.12 2.80
C LYS A 493 -11.77 -12.37 3.12
N TRP A 494 -11.21 -12.44 4.32
CA TRP A 494 -10.45 -13.60 4.78
C TRP A 494 -11.30 -14.84 5.05
N LEU A 495 -12.64 -14.69 5.18
CA LEU A 495 -13.60 -15.79 5.28
C LEU A 495 -14.07 -16.33 3.92
N HIS A 496 -13.83 -15.59 2.83
CA HIS A 496 -14.17 -16.07 1.49
C HIS A 496 -13.12 -17.08 1.03
N LYS A 497 -13.52 -18.28 0.69
CA LYS A 497 -12.64 -19.19 -0.07
C LYS A 497 -12.23 -18.49 -1.36
N ARG A 498 -10.93 -18.34 -1.54
CA ARG A 498 -10.34 -17.82 -2.77
C ARG A 498 -10.53 -18.79 -3.92
#